data_c80537f81d8ab4a5ae98cc356f26908c
#
_entry.id   c80537f81d8ab4a5ae98cc356f26908c
#
_cell.length_a   1.000
_cell.length_b   1.000
_cell.length_c   1.000
_cell.angle_alpha   90.00
_cell.angle_beta   90.00
_cell.angle_gamma   90.00
#
_symmetry.space_group_name_H-M   'P 1'
#
loop_
_entity.id
_entity.type
_entity.pdbx_description
1 polymer ?
#
loop_
_entity_poly.entity_id
_entity_poly.type
_entity_poly.pdbx_seq_one_letter_code
_entity_poly.pdbx_strand_id
1 'polypeptide(L)'
;CLSVSNKKNNKLEYKKEDALSVSDEFGVVNQIEHLGRSYTGYNISTYKILNKGQIVYTKSPLKLKPFGIIKVNKNKPGIVSVLYAIYDVKEGFDPNYISVYFEPNFRLNKYLLPLINKGAKNTINISDETALSGEVHFPLSYTEQQKIAYYFQSLDSLIQTTSKKLASLKRIKAASLQSMFPQEGETVPKVRFKGFEGEWDFVTAGEVFRTTNVRNRPDLPVLSATQDKGMVKRSDIGYQVFHDKSNETTYKHILPGQFIIHLRSFQGGFAHSNIEGIVSPAYTVCLLYTSPSPRD
;
A
#
# COMPACT_ATOMS: atom_id res chain seq x y z
N CYS A 1 32.47 10.27 -4.10
CA CYS A 1 31.82 9.29 -3.22
C CYS A 1 31.77 7.87 -3.82
N LEU A 2 31.73 7.74 -5.15
CA LEU A 2 31.64 6.45 -5.84
C LEU A 2 32.75 6.29 -6.89
N SER A 3 33.05 5.04 -7.24
CA SER A 3 33.89 4.66 -8.39
C SER A 3 33.25 3.49 -9.14
N VAL A 4 33.45 3.43 -10.47
CA VAL A 4 32.85 2.37 -11.31
C VAL A 4 33.49 1.03 -10.97
N SER A 5 32.66 0.00 -10.84
CA SER A 5 33.07 -1.39 -10.66
C SER A 5 32.72 -2.19 -11.91
N ASN A 6 33.73 -2.74 -12.60
CA ASN A 6 33.59 -3.48 -13.84
C ASN A 6 33.79 -4.99 -13.69
N LYS A 7 33.69 -5.52 -12.45
CA LYS A 7 33.85 -6.96 -12.19
C LYS A 7 32.77 -7.77 -12.87
N LYS A 8 33.17 -8.75 -13.67
CA LYS A 8 32.28 -9.68 -14.36
C LYS A 8 32.43 -11.08 -13.84
N ASN A 9 31.42 -11.90 -14.03
CA ASN A 9 31.37 -13.31 -13.62
C ASN A 9 32.11 -14.24 -14.59
N ASN A 10 33.20 -13.78 -15.20
CA ASN A 10 33.99 -14.51 -16.20
C ASN A 10 34.62 -15.80 -15.65
N LYS A 11 34.85 -15.87 -14.34
CA LYS A 11 35.30 -17.09 -13.67
C LYS A 11 34.16 -18.04 -13.24
N LEU A 12 32.90 -17.68 -13.53
CA LEU A 12 31.69 -18.40 -13.14
C LEU A 12 31.60 -18.71 -11.64
N GLU A 13 32.05 -17.76 -10.83
CA GLU A 13 31.99 -17.84 -9.35
C GLU A 13 30.53 -17.89 -8.85
N TYR A 14 29.61 -17.29 -9.61
CA TYR A 14 28.18 -17.25 -9.32
C TYR A 14 27.39 -17.99 -10.38
N LYS A 15 26.30 -18.64 -9.95
CA LYS A 15 25.37 -19.40 -10.78
C LYS A 15 24.11 -18.60 -11.11
N LYS A 16 23.18 -19.18 -11.88
CA LYS A 16 21.88 -18.55 -12.21
C LYS A 16 21.01 -18.33 -10.99
N GLU A 17 21.17 -19.16 -9.98
CA GLU A 17 20.47 -19.06 -8.70
C GLU A 17 20.90 -17.83 -7.88
N ASP A 18 22.10 -17.30 -8.15
CA ASP A 18 22.64 -16.12 -7.49
C ASP A 18 22.25 -14.82 -8.23
N ALA A 19 21.33 -14.91 -9.19
CA ALA A 19 20.89 -13.76 -9.95
C ALA A 19 20.06 -12.79 -9.09
N LEU A 20 20.42 -11.52 -9.13
CA LEU A 20 19.78 -10.47 -8.39
C LEU A 20 18.96 -9.55 -9.31
N SER A 21 17.87 -9.04 -8.79
CA SER A 21 17.06 -7.96 -9.38
C SER A 21 17.05 -6.75 -8.46
N VAL A 22 16.77 -5.58 -9.03
CA VAL A 22 16.64 -4.33 -8.28
C VAL A 22 15.19 -3.88 -8.32
N SER A 23 14.54 -3.90 -7.16
CA SER A 23 13.18 -3.43 -6.93
C SER A 23 13.19 -2.04 -6.33
N ASP A 24 12.23 -1.18 -6.69
CA ASP A 24 12.07 0.13 -6.05
C ASP A 24 11.65 -0.03 -4.58
N GLU A 25 10.76 -0.97 -4.30
CA GLU A 25 10.19 -1.22 -2.97
C GLU A 25 11.10 -2.11 -2.10
N PHE A 26 11.63 -3.21 -2.66
CA PHE A 26 12.36 -4.23 -1.90
C PHE A 26 13.89 -4.11 -1.99
N GLY A 27 14.39 -3.12 -2.74
CA GLY A 27 15.83 -2.96 -2.97
C GLY A 27 16.43 -4.08 -3.85
N VAL A 28 17.63 -4.52 -3.53
CA VAL A 28 18.30 -5.62 -4.24
C VAL A 28 17.80 -6.95 -3.68
N VAL A 29 17.21 -7.80 -4.52
CA VAL A 29 16.57 -9.07 -4.14
C VAL A 29 17.07 -10.21 -5.03
N ASN A 30 17.06 -11.45 -4.51
CA ASN A 30 17.30 -12.62 -5.36
C ASN A 30 16.10 -12.84 -6.29
N GLN A 31 16.37 -13.14 -7.57
CA GLN A 31 15.30 -13.28 -8.57
C GLN A 31 14.39 -14.47 -8.28
N ILE A 32 14.93 -15.61 -7.90
CA ILE A 32 14.14 -16.82 -7.64
C ILE A 32 13.29 -16.65 -6.39
N GLU A 33 13.87 -16.14 -5.32
CA GLU A 33 13.14 -15.93 -4.04
C GLU A 33 12.01 -14.92 -4.19
N HIS A 34 12.21 -13.87 -5.01
CA HIS A 34 11.25 -12.78 -5.14
C HIS A 34 10.24 -12.96 -6.28
N LEU A 35 10.70 -13.51 -7.43
CA LEU A 35 9.91 -13.63 -8.66
C LEU A 35 9.52 -15.09 -9.00
N GLY A 36 9.98 -16.07 -8.19
CA GLY A 36 9.74 -17.49 -8.41
C GLY A 36 10.58 -18.12 -9.52
N ARG A 37 11.36 -17.32 -10.28
CA ARG A 37 12.21 -17.79 -11.37
C ARG A 37 13.37 -16.84 -11.65
N SER A 38 14.43 -17.36 -12.30
CA SER A 38 15.52 -16.55 -12.84
C SER A 38 15.21 -16.09 -14.26
N TYR A 39 15.56 -14.85 -14.56
CA TYR A 39 15.46 -14.23 -15.91
C TYR A 39 16.83 -14.13 -16.59
N THR A 40 17.84 -14.82 -16.09
CA THR A 40 19.17 -14.83 -16.68
C THR A 40 19.18 -15.58 -18.02
N GLY A 41 19.98 -15.07 -18.97
CA GLY A 41 20.27 -15.78 -20.21
C GLY A 41 21.14 -17.05 -20.00
N TYR A 42 21.42 -17.74 -21.09
CA TYR A 42 22.27 -18.95 -21.04
C TYR A 42 23.69 -18.63 -20.57
N ASN A 43 24.28 -17.55 -21.12
CA ASN A 43 25.63 -17.14 -20.77
C ASN A 43 25.62 -16.08 -19.67
N ILE A 44 26.01 -16.46 -18.47
CA ILE A 44 26.09 -15.60 -17.30
C ILE A 44 27.52 -15.07 -17.05
N SER A 45 28.52 -15.46 -17.85
CA SER A 45 29.91 -15.02 -17.70
C SER A 45 30.08 -13.51 -17.93
N THR A 46 29.19 -12.91 -18.72
CA THR A 46 29.20 -11.48 -19.02
C THR A 46 28.48 -10.62 -17.95
N TYR A 47 27.70 -11.26 -17.08
CA TYR A 47 26.98 -10.57 -16.01
C TYR A 47 27.95 -9.87 -15.06
N LYS A 48 27.54 -8.77 -14.50
CA LYS A 48 28.33 -8.01 -13.51
C LYS A 48 28.13 -8.60 -12.11
N ILE A 49 29.20 -8.64 -11.32
CA ILE A 49 29.15 -9.07 -9.93
C ILE A 49 28.77 -7.88 -9.06
N LEU A 50 27.73 -8.04 -8.24
CA LEU A 50 27.26 -7.04 -7.28
C LEU A 50 27.52 -7.56 -5.86
N ASN A 51 28.53 -7.00 -5.19
CA ASN A 51 28.86 -7.33 -3.83
C ASN A 51 27.98 -6.61 -2.81
N LYS A 52 27.95 -7.13 -1.57
CA LYS A 52 27.31 -6.42 -0.46
C LYS A 52 27.98 -5.06 -0.23
N GLY A 53 27.18 -4.04 0.01
CA GLY A 53 27.64 -2.66 0.21
C GLY A 53 27.88 -1.86 -1.07
N GLN A 54 27.93 -2.50 -2.25
CA GLN A 54 28.02 -1.78 -3.51
C GLN A 54 26.67 -1.13 -3.88
N ILE A 55 26.75 -0.05 -4.64
CA ILE A 55 25.59 0.65 -5.23
C ILE A 55 25.34 0.10 -6.63
N VAL A 56 24.09 -0.13 -6.96
CA VAL A 56 23.63 -0.50 -8.31
C VAL A 56 22.68 0.55 -8.85
N TYR A 57 22.88 0.93 -10.13
CA TYR A 57 21.98 1.79 -10.90
C TYR A 57 21.46 1.02 -12.10
N THR A 58 20.13 0.92 -12.25
CA THR A 58 19.50 0.04 -13.25
C THR A 58 19.56 0.57 -14.67
N LYS A 59 19.68 1.87 -14.88
CA LYS A 59 19.62 2.54 -16.19
C LYS A 59 18.39 2.16 -17.04
N SER A 60 17.34 1.69 -16.42
CA SER A 60 16.10 1.22 -17.06
C SER A 60 14.92 2.04 -16.58
N PRO A 61 14.15 2.67 -17.48
CA PRO A 61 12.99 3.45 -17.07
C PRO A 61 11.89 2.54 -16.56
N LEU A 62 11.27 2.94 -15.44
CA LEU A 62 10.05 2.36 -14.91
C LEU A 62 8.93 3.39 -14.97
N LYS A 63 7.67 2.94 -14.92
CA LYS A 63 6.50 3.82 -15.03
C LYS A 63 6.54 5.00 -14.06
N LEU A 64 7.00 4.78 -12.83
CA LEU A 64 7.09 5.81 -11.78
C LEU A 64 8.53 6.31 -11.55
N LYS A 65 9.53 5.71 -12.18
CA LYS A 65 10.97 6.02 -12.06
C LYS A 65 11.58 6.16 -13.46
N PRO A 66 11.34 7.28 -14.15
CA PRO A 66 11.69 7.42 -15.57
C PRO A 66 13.20 7.37 -15.83
N PHE A 67 14.04 7.62 -14.83
CA PHE A 67 15.50 7.55 -14.95
C PHE A 67 16.11 6.32 -14.24
N GLY A 68 15.30 5.30 -13.92
CA GLY A 68 15.76 4.09 -13.24
C GLY A 68 15.83 4.23 -11.72
N ILE A 69 16.55 3.30 -11.10
CA ILE A 69 16.64 3.17 -9.64
C ILE A 69 18.10 3.05 -9.21
N ILE A 70 18.45 3.69 -8.11
CA ILE A 70 19.75 3.56 -7.43
C ILE A 70 19.50 2.93 -6.06
N LYS A 71 20.12 1.78 -5.80
CA LYS A 71 19.98 1.04 -4.52
C LYS A 71 21.32 0.47 -4.07
N VAL A 72 21.47 0.28 -2.77
CA VAL A 72 22.60 -0.46 -2.17
C VAL A 72 22.25 -1.95 -2.10
N ASN A 73 23.21 -2.83 -2.36
CA ASN A 73 23.06 -4.24 -2.05
C ASN A 73 23.32 -4.49 -0.55
N LYS A 74 22.25 -4.74 0.20
CA LYS A 74 22.30 -5.10 1.63
C LYS A 74 22.43 -6.61 1.86
N ASN A 75 22.20 -7.41 0.82
CA ASN A 75 22.09 -8.87 0.83
C ASN A 75 23.40 -9.55 0.42
N LYS A 76 23.33 -10.87 0.22
CA LYS A 76 24.44 -11.66 -0.30
C LYS A 76 24.92 -11.15 -1.66
N PRO A 77 26.19 -11.32 -2.00
CA PRO A 77 26.68 -11.06 -3.34
C PRO A 77 25.97 -11.92 -4.38
N GLY A 78 25.94 -11.44 -5.62
CA GLY A 78 25.36 -12.17 -6.73
C GLY A 78 25.64 -11.49 -8.07
N ILE A 79 24.94 -11.91 -9.11
CA ILE A 79 25.10 -11.38 -10.45
C ILE A 79 23.89 -10.57 -10.89
N VAL A 80 24.15 -9.50 -11.65
CA VAL A 80 23.13 -8.62 -12.20
C VAL A 80 23.33 -8.41 -13.71
N SER A 81 22.30 -7.91 -14.37
CA SER A 81 22.32 -7.60 -15.80
C SER A 81 23.53 -6.74 -16.19
N VAL A 82 24.09 -6.99 -17.35
CA VAL A 82 25.16 -6.17 -17.97
C VAL A 82 24.73 -4.72 -18.18
N LEU A 83 23.43 -4.44 -18.25
CA LEU A 83 22.86 -3.10 -18.44
C LEU A 83 22.99 -2.22 -17.20
N TYR A 84 23.17 -2.82 -16.02
CA TYR A 84 23.25 -2.08 -14.77
C TYR A 84 24.66 -1.52 -14.57
N ALA A 85 24.73 -0.34 -13.99
CA ALA A 85 26.00 0.21 -13.49
C ALA A 85 26.20 -0.22 -12.03
N ILE A 86 27.44 -0.60 -11.70
CA ILE A 86 27.82 -0.95 -10.32
C ILE A 86 28.91 -0.02 -9.85
N TYR A 87 28.79 0.42 -8.63
CA TYR A 87 29.73 1.36 -8.03
C TYR A 87 30.24 0.87 -6.68
N ASP A 88 31.54 0.97 -6.50
CA ASP A 88 32.20 0.86 -5.21
C ASP A 88 32.05 2.17 -4.45
N VAL A 89 31.75 2.10 -3.17
CA VAL A 89 31.63 3.27 -2.30
C VAL A 89 33.00 3.60 -1.72
N LYS A 90 33.44 4.85 -1.88
CA LYS A 90 34.72 5.33 -1.36
C LYS A 90 34.67 5.49 0.14
N GLU A 91 35.82 5.44 0.77
CA GLU A 91 35.96 5.69 2.21
C GLU A 91 35.36 7.03 2.64
N GLY A 92 34.74 7.06 3.81
CA GLY A 92 34.06 8.26 4.34
C GLY A 92 32.62 8.45 3.85
N PHE A 93 32.09 7.55 2.98
CA PHE A 93 30.71 7.61 2.49
C PHE A 93 29.91 6.37 2.91
N ASP A 94 28.70 6.59 3.39
CA ASP A 94 27.80 5.50 3.77
C ASP A 94 26.93 5.04 2.59
N PRO A 95 26.96 3.76 2.19
CA PRO A 95 26.21 3.26 1.04
C PRO A 95 24.68 3.33 1.24
N ASN A 96 24.23 3.20 2.49
CA ASN A 96 22.79 3.29 2.78
C ASN A 96 22.32 4.74 2.65
N TYR A 97 23.14 5.71 3.09
CA TYR A 97 22.84 7.12 2.87
C TYR A 97 22.70 7.44 1.38
N ILE A 98 23.65 6.96 0.55
CA ILE A 98 23.58 7.17 -0.91
C ILE A 98 22.27 6.62 -1.48
N SER A 99 21.87 5.41 -1.08
CA SER A 99 20.62 4.80 -1.51
C SER A 99 19.40 5.64 -1.11
N VAL A 100 19.32 6.10 0.12
CA VAL A 100 18.24 6.96 0.63
C VAL A 100 18.25 8.34 -0.03
N TYR A 101 19.43 8.91 -0.28
CA TYR A 101 19.57 10.21 -0.94
C TYR A 101 18.90 10.23 -2.31
N PHE A 102 19.05 9.16 -3.10
CA PHE A 102 18.50 9.06 -4.45
C PHE A 102 17.10 8.41 -4.52
N GLU A 103 16.51 8.04 -3.40
CA GLU A 103 15.19 7.42 -3.38
C GLU A 103 14.05 8.33 -3.89
N PRO A 104 13.98 9.65 -3.52
CA PRO A 104 12.96 10.53 -4.05
C PRO A 104 13.15 10.82 -5.54
N ASN A 105 12.10 10.59 -6.34
CA ASN A 105 12.12 10.78 -7.80
C ASN A 105 12.64 12.17 -8.21
N PHE A 106 12.18 13.22 -7.53
CA PHE A 106 12.56 14.59 -7.90
C PHE A 106 14.07 14.80 -7.78
N ARG A 107 14.73 14.20 -6.78
CA ARG A 107 16.17 14.34 -6.56
C ARG A 107 16.96 13.53 -7.57
N LEU A 108 16.59 12.27 -7.79
CA LEU A 108 17.21 11.43 -8.81
C LEU A 108 17.05 12.03 -10.20
N ASN A 109 15.84 12.50 -10.55
CA ASN A 109 15.57 13.11 -11.85
C ASN A 109 16.37 14.41 -12.02
N LYS A 110 16.42 15.28 -11.02
CA LYS A 110 17.21 16.52 -11.07
C LYS A 110 18.70 16.24 -11.29
N TYR A 111 19.21 15.18 -10.63
CA TYR A 111 20.60 14.76 -10.77
C TYR A 111 20.93 14.20 -12.14
N LEU A 112 20.08 13.29 -12.67
CA LEU A 112 20.35 12.57 -13.91
C LEU A 112 19.96 13.34 -15.18
N LEU A 113 18.95 14.20 -15.13
CA LEU A 113 18.42 14.91 -16.31
C LEU A 113 19.49 15.63 -17.13
N PRO A 114 20.44 16.37 -16.57
CA PRO A 114 21.49 17.04 -17.33
C PRO A 114 22.56 16.09 -17.88
N LEU A 115 22.64 14.86 -17.37
CA LEU A 115 23.67 13.86 -17.72
C LEU A 115 23.20 12.85 -18.77
N ILE A 116 21.89 12.78 -19.02
CA ILE A 116 21.29 11.77 -19.90
C ILE A 116 21.03 12.37 -21.28
N ASN A 117 21.58 11.74 -22.30
CA ASN A 117 21.18 11.97 -23.69
C ASN A 117 19.93 11.12 -23.97
N LYS A 118 18.81 11.76 -24.31
CA LYS A 118 17.59 11.05 -24.72
C LYS A 118 17.84 10.35 -26.04
N GLY A 119 18.07 9.04 -25.98
CA GLY A 119 18.12 8.18 -27.17
C GLY A 119 16.72 7.90 -27.72
N ALA A 120 16.66 7.44 -28.97
CA ALA A 120 15.42 6.91 -29.56
C ALA A 120 14.89 5.74 -28.71
N LYS A 121 13.54 5.64 -28.58
CA LYS A 121 12.83 4.56 -27.86
C LYS A 121 12.94 4.57 -26.33
N ASN A 122 12.96 5.73 -25.66
CA ASN A 122 12.93 5.82 -24.19
C ASN A 122 14.03 5.04 -23.44
N THR A 123 15.17 4.77 -24.10
CA THR A 123 16.33 4.17 -23.44
C THR A 123 17.16 5.23 -22.77
N ILE A 124 17.61 4.95 -21.55
CA ILE A 124 18.54 5.80 -20.81
C ILE A 124 19.94 5.52 -21.36
N ASN A 125 20.45 6.43 -22.21
CA ASN A 125 21.80 6.34 -22.73
C ASN A 125 22.75 7.21 -21.91
N ILE A 126 23.44 6.57 -20.97
CA ILE A 126 24.42 7.20 -20.09
C ILE A 126 25.53 6.19 -19.78
N SER A 127 26.80 6.60 -19.87
CA SER A 127 27.91 5.75 -19.44
C SER A 127 27.94 5.61 -17.90
N ASP A 128 28.61 4.56 -17.41
CA ASP A 128 28.73 4.35 -15.97
C ASP A 128 29.51 5.50 -15.31
N GLU A 129 30.50 6.06 -16.02
CA GLU A 129 31.32 7.21 -15.60
C GLU A 129 30.52 8.52 -15.64
N THR A 130 29.79 8.77 -16.72
CA THR A 130 28.98 9.99 -16.87
C THR A 130 27.91 10.06 -15.79
N ALA A 131 27.35 8.92 -15.36
CA ALA A 131 26.39 8.90 -14.28
C ALA A 131 26.98 9.34 -12.90
N LEU A 132 28.30 9.42 -12.78
CA LEU A 132 29.00 9.92 -11.57
C LEU A 132 29.43 11.39 -11.66
N SER A 133 29.25 12.05 -12.80
CA SER A 133 29.77 13.42 -13.03
C SER A 133 28.89 14.53 -12.44
N GLY A 134 27.69 14.20 -11.96
CA GLY A 134 26.78 15.17 -11.35
C GLY A 134 27.17 15.54 -9.93
N GLU A 135 26.69 16.68 -9.48
CA GLU A 135 26.96 17.19 -8.13
C GLU A 135 25.91 16.68 -7.13
N VAL A 136 26.37 16.35 -5.93
CA VAL A 136 25.54 15.88 -4.81
C VAL A 136 25.93 16.59 -3.52
N HIS A 137 24.97 16.86 -2.65
CA HIS A 137 25.19 17.43 -1.33
C HIS A 137 25.22 16.31 -0.28
N PHE A 138 26.31 16.20 0.44
CA PHE A 138 26.50 15.19 1.49
C PHE A 138 26.91 15.84 2.82
N PRO A 139 26.44 15.29 3.95
CA PRO A 139 27.03 15.62 5.25
C PRO A 139 28.51 15.24 5.26
N LEU A 140 29.36 16.10 5.80
CA LEU A 140 30.80 15.81 5.95
C LEU A 140 31.05 14.72 7.00
N SER A 141 30.17 14.61 7.99
CA SER A 141 30.26 13.60 9.03
C SER A 141 29.70 12.26 8.57
N TYR A 142 30.54 11.24 8.55
CA TYR A 142 30.11 9.85 8.30
C TYR A 142 29.03 9.39 9.28
N THR A 143 29.17 9.77 10.55
CA THR A 143 28.17 9.45 11.59
C THR A 143 26.80 10.09 11.30
N GLU A 144 26.78 11.30 10.75
CA GLU A 144 25.54 11.96 10.36
C GLU A 144 24.88 11.24 9.18
N GLN A 145 25.65 10.84 8.16
CA GLN A 145 25.18 10.03 7.06
C GLN A 145 24.51 8.73 7.56
N GLN A 146 25.18 8.03 8.49
CA GLN A 146 24.64 6.81 9.09
C GLN A 146 23.33 7.05 9.85
N LYS A 147 23.25 8.11 10.67
CA LYS A 147 22.03 8.44 11.42
C LYS A 147 20.85 8.74 10.50
N ILE A 148 21.08 9.50 9.43
CA ILE A 148 20.05 9.80 8.43
C ILE A 148 19.59 8.51 7.75
N ALA A 149 20.52 7.67 7.29
CA ALA A 149 20.21 6.39 6.67
C ALA A 149 19.41 5.48 7.60
N TYR A 150 19.83 5.34 8.85
CA TYR A 150 19.15 4.53 9.86
C TYR A 150 17.73 5.02 10.13
N TYR A 151 17.54 6.34 10.23
CA TYR A 151 16.20 6.92 10.45
C TYR A 151 15.21 6.49 9.37
N PHE A 152 15.56 6.67 8.09
CA PHE A 152 14.69 6.28 7.00
C PHE A 152 14.48 4.77 6.91
N GLN A 153 15.53 3.95 7.12
CA GLN A 153 15.40 2.49 7.18
C GLN A 153 14.47 2.03 8.30
N SER A 154 14.48 2.72 9.45
CA SER A 154 13.58 2.42 10.56
C SER A 154 12.13 2.74 10.20
N LEU A 155 11.88 3.85 9.50
CA LEU A 155 10.55 4.19 8.97
C LEU A 155 10.06 3.15 7.95
N ASP A 156 10.91 2.75 7.01
CA ASP A 156 10.56 1.73 6.02
C ASP A 156 10.19 0.39 6.68
N SER A 157 10.97 -0.03 7.68
CA SER A 157 10.69 -1.23 8.46
C SER A 157 9.35 -1.14 9.19
N LEU A 158 9.05 0.02 9.78
CA LEU A 158 7.77 0.26 10.46
C LEU A 158 6.59 0.23 9.48
N ILE A 159 6.74 0.86 8.32
CA ILE A 159 5.73 0.86 7.24
C ILE A 159 5.46 -0.58 6.78
N GLN A 160 6.50 -1.37 6.49
CA GLN A 160 6.34 -2.76 6.06
C GLN A 160 5.68 -3.63 7.13
N THR A 161 6.10 -3.48 8.39
CA THR A 161 5.52 -4.24 9.51
C THR A 161 4.05 -3.90 9.71
N THR A 162 3.69 -2.62 9.66
CA THR A 162 2.31 -2.15 9.78
C THR A 162 1.45 -2.63 8.61
N SER A 163 1.98 -2.61 7.40
CA SER A 163 1.29 -3.11 6.20
C SER A 163 1.01 -4.63 6.30
N LYS A 164 1.98 -5.42 6.76
CA LYS A 164 1.79 -6.85 7.01
C LYS A 164 0.73 -7.11 8.08
N LYS A 165 0.77 -6.35 9.18
CA LYS A 165 -0.23 -6.44 10.25
C LYS A 165 -1.63 -6.10 9.74
N LEU A 166 -1.77 -5.04 8.96
CA LEU A 166 -3.05 -4.66 8.34
C LEU A 166 -3.59 -5.76 7.41
N ALA A 167 -2.73 -6.34 6.57
CA ALA A 167 -3.12 -7.44 5.69
C ALA A 167 -3.57 -8.69 6.48
N SER A 168 -2.88 -9.01 7.59
CA SER A 168 -3.26 -10.10 8.49
C SER A 168 -4.61 -9.84 9.15
N LEU A 169 -4.83 -8.64 9.69
CA LEU A 169 -6.10 -8.26 10.31
C LEU A 169 -7.28 -8.30 9.32
N LYS A 170 -7.06 -7.88 8.07
CA LYS A 170 -8.08 -8.00 7.01
C LYS A 170 -8.46 -9.47 6.75
N ARG A 171 -7.46 -10.36 6.71
CA ARG A 171 -7.72 -11.82 6.54
C ARG A 171 -8.47 -12.40 7.74
N ILE A 172 -8.07 -12.05 8.97
CA ILE A 172 -8.76 -12.49 10.19
C ILE A 172 -10.21 -12.01 10.16
N LYS A 173 -10.45 -10.72 9.86
CA LYS A 173 -11.81 -10.17 9.74
C LYS A 173 -12.65 -10.96 8.72
N ALA A 174 -12.11 -11.22 7.54
CA ALA A 174 -12.83 -11.97 6.50
C ALA A 174 -13.15 -13.41 6.94
N ALA A 175 -12.18 -14.11 7.53
CA ALA A 175 -12.38 -15.46 8.05
C ALA A 175 -13.39 -15.49 9.20
N SER A 176 -13.35 -14.52 10.12
CA SER A 176 -14.31 -14.40 11.21
C SER A 176 -15.73 -14.14 10.70
N LEU A 177 -15.90 -13.22 9.75
CA LEU A 177 -17.18 -12.96 9.11
C LEU A 177 -17.78 -14.23 8.45
N GLN A 178 -16.92 -15.10 7.96
CA GLN A 178 -17.34 -16.35 7.31
C GLN A 178 -17.65 -17.46 8.33
N SER A 179 -16.93 -17.53 9.45
CA SER A 179 -17.02 -18.63 10.41
C SER A 179 -17.93 -18.35 11.61
N MET A 180 -18.12 -17.07 11.96
CA MET A 180 -18.96 -16.67 13.11
C MET A 180 -20.44 -16.46 12.76
N PHE A 181 -20.80 -16.68 11.51
CA PHE A 181 -22.19 -16.71 11.06
C PHE A 181 -22.48 -18.09 10.45
N PRO A 182 -23.69 -18.65 10.68
CA PRO A 182 -24.11 -19.88 10.01
C PRO A 182 -24.05 -19.74 8.49
N GLN A 183 -23.64 -20.78 7.80
CA GLN A 183 -23.66 -20.83 6.34
C GLN A 183 -25.08 -21.23 5.85
N GLU A 184 -25.31 -21.14 4.56
CA GLU A 184 -26.57 -21.56 3.95
C GLU A 184 -26.92 -22.99 4.36
N GLY A 185 -28.10 -23.17 4.96
CA GLY A 185 -28.56 -24.45 5.49
C GLY A 185 -28.03 -24.83 6.88
N GLU A 186 -27.19 -24.01 7.50
CA GLU A 186 -26.73 -24.20 8.88
C GLU A 186 -27.50 -23.27 9.86
N THR A 187 -27.69 -23.73 11.09
CA THR A 187 -28.30 -22.94 12.19
C THR A 187 -27.29 -22.59 13.28
N VAL A 188 -26.08 -23.17 13.22
CA VAL A 188 -25.02 -22.98 14.21
C VAL A 188 -23.74 -22.51 13.50
N PRO A 189 -23.16 -21.38 13.93
CA PRO A 189 -21.88 -20.92 13.36
C PRO A 189 -20.73 -21.84 13.77
N LYS A 190 -19.69 -21.95 12.90
CA LYS A 190 -18.50 -22.77 13.18
C LYS A 190 -17.66 -22.26 14.34
N VAL A 191 -17.70 -20.96 14.58
CA VAL A 191 -16.95 -20.29 15.66
C VAL A 191 -17.89 -19.40 16.45
N ARG A 192 -17.88 -19.54 17.77
CA ARG A 192 -18.66 -18.70 18.72
C ARG A 192 -17.79 -18.22 19.87
N PHE A 193 -18.21 -17.16 20.52
CA PHE A 193 -17.64 -16.79 21.79
C PHE A 193 -18.00 -17.82 22.86
N LYS A 194 -17.11 -18.04 23.83
CA LYS A 194 -17.34 -18.95 24.95
C LYS A 194 -18.59 -18.52 25.72
N GLY A 195 -19.45 -19.50 26.07
CA GLY A 195 -20.67 -19.26 26.83
C GLY A 195 -21.94 -19.07 25.99
N PHE A 196 -21.81 -19.09 24.66
CA PHE A 196 -22.99 -19.07 23.76
C PHE A 196 -23.16 -20.44 23.09
N GLU A 197 -24.35 -21.04 23.26
CA GLU A 197 -24.70 -22.36 22.75
C GLU A 197 -26.09 -22.34 22.08
N GLY A 198 -26.50 -23.43 21.47
CA GLY A 198 -27.79 -23.59 20.81
C GLY A 198 -27.82 -23.14 19.36
N GLU A 199 -28.95 -23.33 18.71
CA GLU A 199 -29.19 -22.92 17.33
C GLU A 199 -29.59 -21.44 17.24
N TRP A 200 -29.32 -20.82 16.09
CA TRP A 200 -29.81 -19.48 15.82
C TRP A 200 -31.21 -19.55 15.19
N ASP A 201 -32.09 -18.66 15.62
CA ASP A 201 -33.43 -18.55 15.09
C ASP A 201 -33.46 -17.84 13.73
N PHE A 202 -34.33 -18.25 12.87
CA PHE A 202 -34.68 -17.54 11.63
C PHE A 202 -35.76 -16.53 11.92
N VAL A 203 -35.45 -15.26 11.76
CA VAL A 203 -36.42 -14.16 11.89
C VAL A 203 -36.42 -13.31 10.63
N THR A 204 -37.56 -12.75 10.29
CA THR A 204 -37.66 -11.83 9.15
C THR A 204 -37.10 -10.46 9.50
N ALA A 205 -36.59 -9.73 8.50
CA ALA A 205 -36.11 -8.36 8.74
C ALA A 205 -37.23 -7.44 9.31
N GLY A 206 -38.49 -7.70 8.99
CA GLY A 206 -39.62 -6.95 9.53
C GLY A 206 -39.91 -7.21 11.01
N GLU A 207 -39.48 -8.35 11.53
CA GLU A 207 -39.58 -8.67 12.97
C GLU A 207 -38.45 -7.99 13.76
N VAL A 208 -37.31 -7.74 13.12
CA VAL A 208 -36.11 -7.16 13.76
C VAL A 208 -36.05 -5.63 13.60
N PHE A 209 -36.53 -5.12 12.47
CA PHE A 209 -36.44 -3.70 12.13
C PHE A 209 -37.80 -3.08 11.89
N ARG A 210 -37.99 -1.87 12.36
CA ARG A 210 -39.09 -1.02 11.92
C ARG A 210 -38.57 0.22 11.22
N THR A 211 -39.27 0.65 10.18
CA THR A 211 -38.92 1.84 9.41
C THR A 211 -39.38 3.12 10.11
N THR A 212 -38.62 4.20 9.91
CA THR A 212 -38.97 5.54 10.35
C THR A 212 -38.92 6.50 9.17
N ASN A 213 -39.75 7.56 9.23
CA ASN A 213 -39.82 8.55 8.18
C ASN A 213 -40.03 9.99 8.76
N VAL A 214 -39.23 10.32 9.76
CA VAL A 214 -39.22 11.65 10.33
C VAL A 214 -38.45 12.56 9.37
N ARG A 215 -38.96 13.78 9.12
CA ARG A 215 -38.42 14.76 8.18
C ARG A 215 -38.42 16.16 8.77
N ASN A 216 -38.03 17.13 7.95
CA ASN A 216 -38.07 18.55 8.29
C ASN A 216 -37.07 18.95 9.41
N ARG A 217 -35.83 18.48 9.28
CA ARG A 217 -34.72 18.83 10.14
C ARG A 217 -33.52 19.36 9.29
N PRO A 218 -33.72 20.45 8.54
CA PRO A 218 -32.67 21.04 7.69
C PRO A 218 -31.53 21.67 8.51
N ASP A 219 -31.69 21.79 9.83
CA ASP A 219 -30.68 22.23 10.78
C ASP A 219 -29.56 21.21 11.01
N LEU A 220 -29.79 19.95 10.63
CA LEU A 220 -28.86 18.85 10.88
C LEU A 220 -27.91 18.62 9.71
N PRO A 221 -26.71 18.05 9.95
CA PRO A 221 -25.76 17.73 8.90
C PRO A 221 -26.29 16.66 7.95
N VAL A 222 -26.03 16.83 6.66
CA VAL A 222 -26.34 15.81 5.66
C VAL A 222 -25.33 14.68 5.75
N LEU A 223 -25.84 13.44 5.88
CA LEU A 223 -25.03 12.23 5.97
C LEU A 223 -25.06 11.43 4.66
N SER A 224 -24.00 10.68 4.44
CA SER A 224 -23.89 9.70 3.37
C SER A 224 -23.43 8.36 3.92
N ALA A 225 -23.95 7.28 3.31
CA ALA A 225 -23.50 5.93 3.61
C ALA A 225 -22.14 5.66 2.95
N THR A 226 -21.26 5.01 3.67
CA THR A 226 -19.98 4.49 3.19
C THR A 226 -19.88 2.99 3.46
N GLN A 227 -19.09 2.31 2.64
CA GLN A 227 -18.96 0.86 2.72
C GLN A 227 -18.19 0.38 3.95
N ASP A 228 -17.27 1.21 4.45
CA ASP A 228 -16.31 0.86 5.49
C ASP A 228 -16.51 1.60 6.82
N LYS A 229 -17.15 2.78 6.79
CA LYS A 229 -17.28 3.67 7.97
C LYS A 229 -18.73 3.86 8.43
N GLY A 230 -19.70 3.17 7.79
CA GLY A 230 -21.11 3.40 8.06
C GLY A 230 -21.56 4.78 7.59
N MET A 231 -22.36 5.48 8.42
CA MET A 231 -22.80 6.83 8.11
C MET A 231 -21.76 7.87 8.51
N VAL A 232 -21.41 8.76 7.58
CA VAL A 232 -20.45 9.87 7.79
C VAL A 232 -21.05 11.18 7.31
N LYS A 233 -20.56 12.30 7.82
CA LYS A 233 -20.97 13.60 7.31
C LYS A 233 -20.54 13.73 5.84
N ARG A 234 -21.40 14.28 5.00
CA ARG A 234 -21.09 14.47 3.58
C ARG A 234 -19.90 15.41 3.36
N SER A 235 -19.67 16.36 4.23
CA SER A 235 -18.48 17.21 4.25
C SER A 235 -17.15 16.45 4.39
N ASP A 236 -17.18 15.28 5.02
CA ASP A 236 -15.98 14.51 5.36
C ASP A 236 -15.63 13.47 4.27
N ILE A 237 -16.47 13.39 3.23
CA ILE A 237 -16.22 12.57 2.05
C ILE A 237 -15.35 13.40 1.09
N GLY A 238 -14.18 12.91 0.73
CA GLY A 238 -13.16 13.61 -0.06
C GLY A 238 -13.54 14.01 -1.50
N TYR A 239 -14.83 13.95 -1.87
CA TYR A 239 -15.39 14.44 -3.12
C TYR A 239 -16.72 15.15 -2.88
N GLN A 240 -16.99 16.21 -3.65
CA GLN A 240 -18.24 16.97 -3.54
C GLN A 240 -19.41 16.20 -4.17
N VAL A 241 -20.41 15.89 -3.35
CA VAL A 241 -21.72 15.43 -3.81
C VAL A 241 -22.66 16.62 -3.82
N PHE A 242 -22.92 17.17 -5.00
CA PHE A 242 -23.84 18.27 -5.15
C PHE A 242 -25.26 17.85 -4.76
N HIS A 243 -25.91 18.65 -3.95
CA HIS A 243 -27.35 18.56 -3.65
C HIS A 243 -27.90 19.98 -3.49
N ASP A 244 -29.17 20.13 -3.79
CA ASP A 244 -29.87 21.39 -3.60
C ASP A 244 -30.29 21.51 -2.13
N LYS A 245 -29.82 22.54 -1.44
CA LYS A 245 -30.16 22.81 -0.05
C LYS A 245 -31.66 23.00 0.19
N SER A 246 -32.38 23.50 -0.80
CA SER A 246 -33.84 23.66 -0.71
C SER A 246 -34.59 22.34 -0.48
N ASN A 247 -33.98 21.23 -0.87
CA ASN A 247 -34.56 19.90 -0.72
C ASN A 247 -34.27 19.23 0.64
N GLU A 248 -33.45 19.86 1.52
CA GLU A 248 -33.06 19.25 2.82
C GLU A 248 -34.25 19.04 3.76
N THR A 249 -35.31 19.83 3.65
CA THR A 249 -36.59 19.63 4.36
C THR A 249 -37.26 18.30 4.05
N THR A 250 -36.99 17.74 2.87
CA THR A 250 -37.53 16.44 2.44
C THR A 250 -36.70 15.25 2.91
N TYR A 251 -35.48 15.53 3.41
CA TYR A 251 -34.57 14.49 3.86
C TYR A 251 -35.08 13.83 5.13
N LYS A 252 -34.75 12.55 5.28
CA LYS A 252 -35.15 11.76 6.44
C LYS A 252 -34.18 11.95 7.58
N HIS A 253 -34.69 12.17 8.77
CA HIS A 253 -33.92 12.25 10.01
C HIS A 253 -33.44 10.88 10.42
N ILE A 254 -32.18 10.78 10.81
CA ILE A 254 -31.55 9.57 11.36
C ILE A 254 -30.88 9.91 12.70
N LEU A 255 -31.05 9.02 13.66
CA LEU A 255 -30.46 9.10 15.01
C LEU A 255 -29.30 8.11 15.16
N PRO A 256 -28.38 8.35 16.12
CA PRO A 256 -27.41 7.34 16.54
C PRO A 256 -28.08 6.02 16.92
N GLY A 257 -27.49 4.90 16.51
CA GLY A 257 -28.06 3.57 16.72
C GLY A 257 -29.03 3.11 15.62
N GLN A 258 -29.47 3.98 14.74
CA GLN A 258 -30.31 3.62 13.60
C GLN A 258 -29.50 3.14 12.41
N PHE A 259 -30.19 2.45 11.50
CA PHE A 259 -29.61 1.91 10.26
C PHE A 259 -30.27 2.55 9.06
N ILE A 260 -29.56 2.59 7.94
CA ILE A 260 -30.15 2.86 6.63
C ILE A 260 -30.00 1.67 5.68
N ILE A 261 -30.96 1.53 4.79
CA ILE A 261 -30.85 0.67 3.61
C ILE A 261 -30.66 1.59 2.41
N HIS A 262 -29.55 1.41 1.69
CA HIS A 262 -29.20 2.18 0.51
C HIS A 262 -29.67 1.46 -0.75
N LEU A 263 -30.65 2.00 -1.44
CA LEU A 263 -31.32 1.34 -2.56
C LEU A 263 -30.75 1.63 -3.95
N ARG A 264 -29.77 2.53 -4.07
CA ARG A 264 -29.31 3.08 -5.36
C ARG A 264 -27.97 2.58 -5.89
N SER A 265 -27.22 1.79 -5.17
CA SER A 265 -25.95 1.28 -5.68
C SER A 265 -25.79 -0.21 -5.41
N PHE A 266 -25.13 -0.93 -6.33
CA PHE A 266 -24.75 -2.33 -6.17
C PHE A 266 -23.85 -2.59 -4.95
N GLN A 267 -23.27 -1.55 -4.38
CA GLN A 267 -22.48 -1.59 -3.15
C GLN A 267 -23.31 -1.20 -1.92
N GLY A 268 -24.61 -0.99 -2.14
CA GLY A 268 -25.56 -0.69 -1.09
C GLY A 268 -25.70 -1.86 -0.14
N GLY A 269 -25.97 -1.56 1.06
CA GLY A 269 -26.18 -2.51 2.13
C GLY A 269 -26.79 -1.77 3.30
N PHE A 270 -26.77 -2.38 4.45
CA PHE A 270 -27.06 -1.74 5.70
C PHE A 270 -25.87 -0.88 6.13
N ALA A 271 -26.13 0.38 6.48
CA ALA A 271 -25.14 1.24 7.14
C ALA A 271 -25.69 1.70 8.49
N HIS A 272 -24.87 1.53 9.53
CA HIS A 272 -25.20 1.97 10.89
C HIS A 272 -24.80 3.44 11.07
N SER A 273 -25.59 4.21 11.81
CA SER A 273 -25.26 5.59 12.16
C SER A 273 -24.86 5.70 13.63
N ASN A 274 -23.68 6.25 13.85
CA ASN A 274 -23.21 6.67 15.17
C ASN A 274 -23.43 8.16 15.43
N ILE A 275 -23.98 8.88 14.46
CA ILE A 275 -24.17 10.34 14.48
C ILE A 275 -25.60 10.70 14.06
N GLU A 276 -26.11 11.79 14.61
CA GLU A 276 -27.40 12.39 14.21
C GLU A 276 -27.22 13.19 12.91
N GLY A 277 -28.23 13.16 12.03
CA GLY A 277 -28.23 13.91 10.81
C GLY A 277 -29.44 13.66 9.92
N ILE A 278 -29.35 14.11 8.68
CA ILE A 278 -30.35 13.88 7.66
C ILE A 278 -29.76 13.11 6.47
N VAL A 279 -30.58 12.27 5.87
CA VAL A 279 -30.19 11.40 4.76
C VAL A 279 -31.16 11.54 3.58
N SER A 280 -30.69 11.20 2.39
CA SER A 280 -31.51 11.24 1.16
C SER A 280 -32.88 10.56 1.35
N PRO A 281 -33.96 11.10 0.79
CA PRO A 281 -35.28 10.47 0.81
C PRO A 281 -35.30 9.04 0.21
N ALA A 282 -34.32 8.74 -0.66
CA ALA A 282 -34.17 7.44 -1.28
C ALA A 282 -33.67 6.35 -0.31
N TYR A 283 -33.16 6.71 0.87
CA TYR A 283 -32.74 5.74 1.87
C TYR A 283 -33.93 5.31 2.73
N THR A 284 -33.94 4.05 3.14
CA THR A 284 -34.87 3.59 4.16
C THR A 284 -34.17 3.67 5.51
N VAL A 285 -34.72 4.45 6.44
CA VAL A 285 -34.21 4.55 7.80
C VAL A 285 -34.92 3.53 8.66
N CYS A 286 -34.16 2.72 9.38
CA CYS A 286 -34.64 1.64 10.22
C CYS A 286 -34.06 1.75 11.63
N LEU A 287 -34.83 1.33 12.63
CA LEU A 287 -34.35 1.08 13.98
C LEU A 287 -34.61 -0.37 14.37
N LEU A 288 -33.77 -0.92 15.23
CA LEU A 288 -34.00 -2.23 15.83
C LEU A 288 -35.29 -2.19 16.66
N TYR A 289 -36.10 -3.21 16.55
CA TYR A 289 -37.26 -3.38 17.40
C TYR A 289 -36.75 -3.88 18.76
N THR A 290 -36.62 -2.94 19.70
CA THR A 290 -36.29 -3.29 21.09
C THR A 290 -37.54 -3.63 21.85
N SER A 291 -38.16 -4.76 21.58
CA SER A 291 -39.02 -5.40 22.56
C SER A 291 -38.09 -6.12 23.56
N PRO A 292 -38.29 -5.97 24.87
CA PRO A 292 -37.52 -6.78 25.82
C PRO A 292 -37.72 -8.24 25.44
N SER A 293 -36.64 -8.97 25.25
CA SER A 293 -36.70 -10.41 25.04
C SER A 293 -37.38 -11.02 26.28
N PRO A 294 -38.37 -11.91 26.09
CA PRO A 294 -38.96 -12.64 27.20
C PRO A 294 -37.99 -13.58 27.91
N ARG A 295 -36.71 -13.56 27.56
CA ARG A 295 -35.66 -14.48 28.05
C ARG A 295 -34.48 -13.82 28.75
N ASP A 296 -34.57 -12.52 29.11
CA ASP A 296 -33.60 -11.85 29.98
C ASP A 296 -33.99 -11.97 31.46
#